data_5dae4025d5c1adc8abf41154eb5c70a1
#
_entry.id   5dae4025d5c1adc8abf41154eb5c70a1
#
_cell.length_a   1.000
_cell.length_b   1.000
_cell.length_c   1.000
_cell.angle_alpha   90.00
_cell.angle_beta   90.00
_cell.angle_gamma   90.00
#
_symmetry.space_group_name_H-M   'P 1'
#
loop_
_entity.id
_entity.type
_entity.pdbx_description
1 polymer ?
#
loop_
_entity_poly.entity_id
_entity_poly.type
_entity_poly.pdbx_seq_one_letter_code
_entity_poly.pdbx_strand_id
1 'polypeptide(L)'
;MSEEHINKIISFYNKYSVFRLNELLPIIIKHLEFELKKNDIPARVAGRVKNPVSLKEKLLNWSNNPKKKANISSPETTLKLVGDLCAVRVMTYTELDRSKVQNLVEKMFKSPDGTKNFGAEVKEVSDLRIKDDIENHYRATHMQICLKDEHIRKEENKPLTLDSCELQITSMLSHVWNEIEHDTKYKTKTGQLSKEEKLAINSLGLLTQTGDHIIRSLLSARDIRHKKEDDSKQIEDDLFINENELSDFLQNHFGEKIGPAKINYSQGNGSLLKVLEAIDWNHPKDIKTHFSPKILIDARARTNRIKSAQKREGRIKSLIRTDSCDIFFVALCIIDFDKAKMAIKNSQSKHRLSVILKAIDDS
;
A
#
# COMPACT_ATOMS: atom_id res chain seq x y z
N MET A 1 -11.30 51.63 7.68
CA MET A 1 -9.87 51.51 8.03
C MET A 1 -9.10 52.04 6.84
N SER A 2 -8.06 52.84 7.04
CA SER A 2 -7.36 53.51 5.94
C SER A 2 -6.40 52.49 5.25
N GLU A 3 -6.24 52.62 3.94
CA GLU A 3 -5.26 51.85 3.15
C GLU A 3 -3.84 52.06 3.69
N GLU A 4 -3.55 53.24 4.26
CA GLU A 4 -2.29 53.57 4.93
C GLU A 4 -1.96 52.58 6.07
N HIS A 5 -2.96 52.16 6.86
CA HIS A 5 -2.76 51.20 7.93
C HIS A 5 -2.38 49.81 7.41
N ILE A 6 -3.02 49.38 6.32
CA ILE A 6 -2.68 48.10 5.65
C ILE A 6 -1.25 48.18 5.08
N ASN A 7 -0.86 49.29 4.48
CA ASN A 7 0.49 49.48 3.96
C ASN A 7 1.56 49.42 5.08
N LYS A 8 1.26 49.93 6.30
CA LYS A 8 2.15 49.78 7.47
C LYS A 8 2.32 48.28 7.85
N ILE A 9 1.24 47.48 7.80
CA ILE A 9 1.31 46.03 8.07
C ILE A 9 2.17 45.34 7.01
N ILE A 10 2.00 45.67 5.72
CA ILE A 10 2.80 45.12 4.62
C ILE A 10 4.28 45.47 4.77
N SER A 11 4.60 46.72 5.12
CA SER A 11 5.98 47.17 5.36
C SER A 11 6.63 46.40 6.51
N PHE A 12 5.88 46.17 7.60
CA PHE A 12 6.33 45.35 8.73
C PHE A 12 6.55 43.90 8.32
N TYR A 13 5.63 43.32 7.56
CA TYR A 13 5.75 41.95 7.03
C TYR A 13 7.02 41.75 6.21
N ASN A 14 7.27 42.67 5.25
CA ASN A 14 8.46 42.62 4.40
C ASN A 14 9.76 42.76 5.20
N LYS A 15 9.79 43.65 6.20
CA LYS A 15 11.00 43.93 6.97
C LYS A 15 11.36 42.83 7.96
N TYR A 16 10.36 42.20 8.61
CA TYR A 16 10.61 41.33 9.78
C TYR A 16 10.16 39.88 9.59
N SER A 17 9.19 39.63 8.72
CA SER A 17 8.60 38.28 8.63
C SER A 17 9.07 37.50 7.43
N VAL A 18 9.18 38.11 6.25
CA VAL A 18 9.49 37.41 4.98
C VAL A 18 10.82 36.66 5.07
N PHE A 19 11.87 37.29 5.58
CA PHE A 19 13.18 36.64 5.73
C PHE A 19 13.08 35.40 6.65
N ARG A 20 12.49 35.59 7.82
CA ARG A 20 12.34 34.51 8.82
C ARG A 20 11.49 33.32 8.31
N LEU A 21 10.41 33.62 7.58
CA LEU A 21 9.56 32.55 7.00
C LEU A 21 10.24 31.83 5.83
N ASN A 22 11.12 32.51 5.08
CA ASN A 22 11.94 31.86 4.06
C ASN A 22 13.01 30.93 4.66
N GLU A 23 13.47 31.15 5.88
CA GLU A 23 14.33 30.23 6.61
C GLU A 23 13.52 29.05 7.19
N LEU A 24 12.29 29.30 7.68
CA LEU A 24 11.39 28.29 8.25
C LEU A 24 10.95 27.25 7.22
N LEU A 25 10.54 27.72 6.04
CA LEU A 25 9.92 26.90 5.01
C LEU A 25 10.76 25.68 4.57
N PRO A 26 12.05 25.83 4.19
CA PRO A 26 12.88 24.70 3.77
C PRO A 26 13.14 23.70 4.91
N ILE A 27 13.15 24.13 6.17
CA ILE A 27 13.29 23.24 7.31
C ILE A 27 12.06 22.33 7.41
N ILE A 28 10.86 22.90 7.34
CA ILE A 28 9.61 22.14 7.39
C ILE A 28 9.54 21.16 6.22
N ILE A 29 9.81 21.60 4.99
CA ILE A 29 9.76 20.76 3.79
C ILE A 29 10.71 19.56 3.95
N LYS A 30 11.96 19.81 4.34
CA LYS A 30 12.97 18.77 4.50
C LYS A 30 12.59 17.72 5.54
N HIS A 31 12.02 18.14 6.66
CA HIS A 31 11.55 17.20 7.68
C HIS A 31 10.37 16.37 7.19
N LEU A 32 9.41 16.98 6.49
CA LEU A 32 8.29 16.27 5.89
C LEU A 32 8.76 15.25 4.85
N GLU A 33 9.61 15.64 3.89
CA GLU A 33 10.12 14.73 2.86
C GLU A 33 10.89 13.55 3.45
N PHE A 34 11.71 13.80 4.48
CA PHE A 34 12.46 12.76 5.17
C PHE A 34 11.54 11.74 5.85
N GLU A 35 10.57 12.20 6.64
CA GLU A 35 9.69 11.31 7.39
C GLU A 35 8.65 10.62 6.49
N LEU A 36 8.16 11.27 5.43
CA LEU A 36 7.31 10.64 4.43
C LEU A 36 8.02 9.48 3.75
N LYS A 37 9.29 9.68 3.34
CA LYS A 37 10.12 8.64 2.74
C LYS A 37 10.40 7.49 3.72
N LYS A 38 10.73 7.78 4.96
CA LYS A 38 11.00 6.80 6.01
C LYS A 38 9.79 5.91 6.34
N ASN A 39 8.59 6.44 6.19
CA ASN A 39 7.33 5.73 6.44
C ASN A 39 6.69 5.17 5.16
N ASP A 40 7.41 5.14 4.04
CA ASP A 40 6.92 4.63 2.73
C ASP A 40 5.59 5.26 2.30
N ILE A 41 5.41 6.56 2.56
CA ILE A 41 4.24 7.32 2.14
C ILE A 41 4.58 8.09 0.86
N PRO A 42 4.11 7.66 -0.32
CA PRO A 42 4.35 8.37 -1.56
C PRO A 42 3.62 9.70 -1.58
N ALA A 43 4.36 10.79 -1.58
CA ALA A 43 3.80 12.13 -1.62
C ALA A 43 4.79 13.11 -2.25
N ARG A 44 4.27 14.26 -2.68
CA ARG A 44 5.07 15.45 -3.03
C ARG A 44 4.82 16.54 -2.02
N VAL A 45 5.88 17.28 -1.68
CA VAL A 45 5.82 18.41 -0.75
C VAL A 45 6.16 19.67 -1.53
N ALA A 46 5.33 20.69 -1.40
CA ALA A 46 5.57 22.02 -1.95
C ALA A 46 5.18 23.06 -0.92
N GLY A 47 5.84 24.20 -0.95
CA GLY A 47 5.52 25.25 0.01
C GLY A 47 5.82 26.64 -0.54
N ARG A 48 5.24 27.65 0.12
CA ARG A 48 5.42 29.05 -0.23
C ARG A 48 5.37 29.95 0.98
N VAL A 49 6.10 31.03 0.92
CA VAL A 49 5.89 32.23 1.75
C VAL A 49 4.93 33.14 1.00
N LYS A 50 3.95 33.70 1.69
CA LYS A 50 2.90 34.53 1.07
C LYS A 50 3.49 35.78 0.44
N ASN A 51 3.16 36.00 -0.84
CA ASN A 51 3.56 37.20 -1.53
C ASN A 51 2.93 38.46 -0.87
N PRO A 52 3.70 39.54 -0.65
CA PRO A 52 3.20 40.79 -0.07
C PRO A 52 1.97 41.38 -0.79
N VAL A 53 1.93 41.27 -2.13
CA VAL A 53 0.77 41.72 -2.92
C VAL A 53 -0.48 40.97 -2.56
N SER A 54 -0.39 39.62 -2.55
CA SER A 54 -1.52 38.74 -2.15
C SER A 54 -1.91 38.91 -0.68
N LEU A 55 -0.96 39.27 0.20
CA LEU A 55 -1.28 39.63 1.57
C LEU A 55 -2.08 40.94 1.63
N LYS A 56 -1.67 41.96 0.88
CA LYS A 56 -2.39 43.23 0.80
C LYS A 56 -3.82 43.02 0.33
N GLU A 57 -4.04 42.28 -0.74
CA GLU A 57 -5.38 41.92 -1.24
C GLU A 57 -6.23 41.22 -0.19
N LYS A 58 -5.65 40.24 0.53
CA LYS A 58 -6.36 39.54 1.62
C LYS A 58 -6.77 40.49 2.74
N LEU A 59 -5.90 41.44 3.15
CA LEU A 59 -6.20 42.41 4.19
C LEU A 59 -7.23 43.45 3.73
N LEU A 60 -7.20 43.87 2.46
CA LEU A 60 -8.27 44.70 1.88
C LEU A 60 -9.60 43.97 1.91
N ASN A 61 -9.66 42.72 1.53
CA ASN A 61 -10.88 41.90 1.62
C ASN A 61 -11.36 41.76 3.09
N TRP A 62 -10.45 41.62 4.05
CA TRP A 62 -10.80 41.61 5.47
C TRP A 62 -11.38 42.93 5.93
N SER A 63 -10.83 44.08 5.48
CA SER A 63 -11.31 45.39 5.84
C SER A 63 -12.73 45.67 5.37
N ASN A 64 -13.13 45.06 4.25
CA ASN A 64 -14.48 45.15 3.68
C ASN A 64 -15.48 44.13 4.29
N ASN A 65 -14.99 43.13 5.05
CA ASN A 65 -15.83 42.15 5.70
C ASN A 65 -16.09 42.50 7.17
N PRO A 66 -17.34 42.79 7.58
CA PRO A 66 -17.64 43.22 8.95
C PRO A 66 -17.13 42.24 10.03
N LYS A 67 -17.17 40.94 9.78
CA LYS A 67 -16.73 39.88 10.72
C LYS A 67 -15.19 39.79 10.83
N LYS A 68 -14.46 40.14 9.78
CA LYS A 68 -12.98 40.05 9.72
C LYS A 68 -12.26 41.37 9.95
N LYS A 69 -12.99 42.45 9.86
CA LYS A 69 -12.43 43.82 10.06
C LYS A 69 -11.81 43.98 11.45
N ALA A 70 -12.41 43.35 12.46
CA ALA A 70 -11.89 43.38 13.84
C ALA A 70 -10.52 42.70 14.00
N ASN A 71 -10.14 41.80 13.06
CA ASN A 71 -8.84 41.10 13.06
C ASN A 71 -7.68 42.02 12.61
N ILE A 72 -7.97 43.18 12.04
CA ILE A 72 -6.95 44.11 11.60
C ILE A 72 -6.68 45.11 12.72
N SER A 73 -5.54 44.96 13.41
CA SER A 73 -5.10 45.76 14.55
C SER A 73 -3.62 46.15 14.39
N SER A 74 -2.75 45.92 15.37
CA SER A 74 -1.30 46.10 15.19
C SER A 74 -0.73 45.17 14.11
N PRO A 75 0.39 45.52 13.47
CA PRO A 75 1.02 44.62 12.48
C PRO A 75 1.25 43.23 13.01
N GLU A 76 1.82 43.09 14.21
CA GLU A 76 2.14 41.80 14.84
C GLU A 76 0.89 40.98 15.10
N THR A 77 -0.15 41.58 15.66
CA THR A 77 -1.41 40.89 15.97
C THR A 77 -2.15 40.44 14.71
N THR A 78 -2.20 41.34 13.71
CA THR A 78 -2.83 41.02 12.41
C THR A 78 -2.13 39.85 11.72
N LEU A 79 -0.79 39.89 11.64
CA LEU A 79 -0.02 38.83 10.99
C LEU A 79 -0.17 37.47 11.68
N LYS A 80 -0.28 37.43 13.00
CA LYS A 80 -0.56 36.20 13.75
C LYS A 80 -1.91 35.55 13.39
N LEU A 81 -2.90 36.37 12.99
CA LEU A 81 -4.21 35.85 12.58
C LEU A 81 -4.26 35.41 11.11
N VAL A 82 -3.22 35.72 10.32
CA VAL A 82 -3.09 35.24 8.94
C VAL A 82 -2.41 33.87 8.94
N GLY A 83 -3.17 32.80 8.95
CA GLY A 83 -2.65 31.44 9.09
C GLY A 83 -1.75 30.97 7.94
N ASP A 84 -1.84 31.57 6.75
CA ASP A 84 -1.16 31.14 5.51
C ASP A 84 0.02 32.03 5.09
N LEU A 85 0.67 32.72 6.04
CA LEU A 85 1.90 33.49 5.77
C LEU A 85 3.06 32.58 5.33
N CYS A 86 3.20 31.43 5.96
CA CYS A 86 3.97 30.28 5.51
C CYS A 86 2.99 29.14 5.26
N ALA A 87 3.03 28.51 4.12
CA ALA A 87 2.14 27.41 3.79
C ALA A 87 2.89 26.27 3.10
N VAL A 88 2.62 25.05 3.51
CA VAL A 88 3.15 23.81 2.92
C VAL A 88 1.99 22.94 2.51
N ARG A 89 2.12 22.32 1.36
CA ARG A 89 1.16 21.35 0.84
C ARG A 89 1.82 19.99 0.68
N VAL A 90 1.21 18.96 1.25
CA VAL A 90 1.55 17.57 1.05
C VAL A 90 0.52 16.95 0.12
N MET A 91 0.96 16.55 -1.07
CA MET A 91 0.13 15.94 -2.10
C MET A 91 0.39 14.44 -2.11
N THR A 92 -0.51 13.66 -1.51
CA THR A 92 -0.42 12.19 -1.47
C THR A 92 -0.85 11.59 -2.80
N TYR A 93 -0.32 10.42 -3.15
CA TYR A 93 -0.77 9.70 -4.35
C TYR A 93 -2.16 9.12 -4.18
N THR A 94 -2.56 8.86 -2.94
CA THR A 94 -3.87 8.31 -2.63
C THR A 94 -4.56 9.10 -1.53
N GLU A 95 -5.87 9.15 -1.58
CA GLU A 95 -6.70 9.74 -0.54
C GLU A 95 -6.54 9.02 0.82
N LEU A 96 -6.24 7.70 0.78
CA LEU A 96 -6.02 6.89 1.99
C LEU A 96 -4.79 7.33 2.80
N ASP A 97 -3.78 7.86 2.14
CA ASP A 97 -2.55 8.29 2.81
C ASP A 97 -2.70 9.63 3.53
N ARG A 98 -3.77 10.38 3.26
CA ARG A 98 -4.04 11.67 3.92
C ARG A 98 -4.09 11.55 5.45
N SER A 99 -4.81 10.54 5.96
CA SER A 99 -4.87 10.27 7.41
C SER A 99 -3.53 9.81 7.99
N LYS A 100 -2.75 9.03 7.22
CA LYS A 100 -1.41 8.61 7.65
C LYS A 100 -0.48 9.82 7.78
N VAL A 101 -0.53 10.74 6.80
CA VAL A 101 0.25 12.00 6.84
C VAL A 101 -0.19 12.86 8.01
N GLN A 102 -1.49 13.00 8.27
CA GLN A 102 -1.99 13.75 9.43
C GLN A 102 -1.41 13.21 10.72
N ASN A 103 -1.53 11.90 10.97
CA ASN A 103 -1.00 11.25 12.17
C ASN A 103 0.53 11.39 12.31
N LEU A 104 1.25 11.39 11.19
CA LEU A 104 2.69 11.61 11.14
C LEU A 104 3.03 13.05 11.57
N VAL A 105 2.34 14.02 11.01
CA VAL A 105 2.51 15.45 11.30
C VAL A 105 2.25 15.78 12.77
N GLU A 106 1.20 15.22 13.36
CA GLU A 106 0.87 15.41 14.78
C GLU A 106 1.96 14.88 15.72
N LYS A 107 2.70 13.86 15.30
CA LYS A 107 3.86 13.35 16.03
C LYS A 107 5.12 14.21 15.85
N MET A 108 5.32 14.72 14.63
CA MET A 108 6.52 15.45 14.25
C MET A 108 6.53 16.87 14.79
N PHE A 109 5.44 17.59 14.65
CA PHE A 109 5.34 19.02 14.93
C PHE A 109 4.60 19.30 16.24
N LYS A 110 4.59 20.54 16.67
CA LYS A 110 3.72 21.03 17.74
C LYS A 110 2.67 21.98 17.17
N SER A 111 1.56 22.10 17.87
CA SER A 111 0.53 23.10 17.56
C SER A 111 0.99 24.49 17.97
N PRO A 112 0.43 25.58 17.41
CA PRO A 112 0.81 26.96 17.74
C PRO A 112 0.64 27.33 19.21
N ASP A 113 -0.33 26.71 19.91
CA ASP A 113 -0.63 26.95 21.32
C ASP A 113 0.06 25.94 22.25
N GLY A 114 0.86 25.03 21.70
CA GLY A 114 1.56 23.98 22.45
C GLY A 114 0.66 22.83 22.96
N THR A 115 -0.65 22.88 22.66
CA THR A 115 -1.59 21.78 22.91
C THR A 115 -1.52 20.75 21.79
N LYS A 116 -2.38 19.72 21.85
CA LYS A 116 -2.57 18.78 20.72
C LYS A 116 -3.59 19.28 19.70
N ASN A 117 -4.04 20.50 19.82
CA ASN A 117 -5.02 21.08 18.91
C ASN A 117 -4.31 21.79 17.73
N PHE A 118 -4.10 21.04 16.66
CA PHE A 118 -3.53 21.57 15.43
C PHE A 118 -4.54 22.37 14.59
N GLY A 119 -5.74 22.64 15.11
CA GLY A 119 -6.82 23.24 14.34
C GLY A 119 -7.13 22.42 13.08
N ALA A 120 -6.99 21.10 13.18
CA ALA A 120 -7.21 20.20 12.05
C ALA A 120 -8.67 20.30 11.60
N GLU A 121 -8.90 20.92 10.46
CA GLU A 121 -10.19 21.03 9.81
C GLU A 121 -10.15 20.18 8.54
N VAL A 122 -10.90 19.06 8.59
CA VAL A 122 -11.16 18.26 7.39
C VAL A 122 -12.23 18.97 6.59
N LYS A 123 -11.84 19.65 5.53
CA LYS A 123 -12.78 20.26 4.59
C LYS A 123 -13.22 19.16 3.63
N GLU A 124 -14.25 18.43 4.01
CA GLU A 124 -14.94 17.46 3.17
C GLU A 124 -16.25 18.01 2.59
N VAL A 125 -16.65 17.41 1.48
CA VAL A 125 -17.82 17.77 0.66
C VAL A 125 -19.17 17.53 1.34
N SER A 126 -19.22 17.22 2.65
CA SER A 126 -20.48 17.02 3.37
C SER A 126 -21.35 18.28 3.47
N ASP A 127 -20.79 19.46 3.26
CA ASP A 127 -21.55 20.68 3.05
C ASP A 127 -21.74 20.93 1.55
N LEU A 128 -22.76 20.29 0.98
CA LEU A 128 -23.37 20.64 -0.31
C LEU A 128 -23.96 22.06 -0.28
N ARG A 129 -23.18 23.03 0.11
CA ARG A 129 -23.51 24.44 -0.13
C ARG A 129 -23.19 24.71 -1.58
N ILE A 130 -24.18 24.47 -2.42
CA ILE A 130 -24.22 25.02 -3.77
C ILE A 130 -24.08 26.54 -3.62
N LYS A 131 -22.86 27.04 -3.70
CA LYS A 131 -22.59 28.45 -3.78
C LYS A 131 -22.34 28.72 -5.26
N ASP A 132 -23.22 29.45 -5.88
CA ASP A 132 -23.13 29.88 -7.29
C ASP A 132 -23.20 28.72 -8.34
N ASP A 133 -24.05 27.69 -8.13
CA ASP A 133 -24.21 26.54 -9.05
C ASP A 133 -22.95 25.70 -9.30
N ILE A 134 -21.92 25.85 -8.48
CA ILE A 134 -20.73 24.99 -8.50
C ILE A 134 -20.76 24.09 -7.28
N GLU A 135 -20.71 22.77 -7.52
CA GLU A 135 -20.54 21.79 -6.46
C GLU A 135 -19.14 21.95 -5.84
N ASN A 136 -19.06 21.93 -4.53
CA ASN A 136 -17.79 22.02 -3.83
C ASN A 136 -17.08 20.65 -3.81
N HIS A 137 -16.13 20.47 -4.70
CA HIS A 137 -15.29 19.27 -4.75
C HIS A 137 -13.97 19.44 -3.97
N TYR A 138 -13.79 20.55 -3.24
CA TYR A 138 -12.59 20.79 -2.47
C TYR A 138 -12.38 19.76 -1.39
N ARG A 139 -11.20 19.13 -1.37
CA ARG A 139 -10.80 18.14 -0.38
C ARG A 139 -9.38 18.38 0.08
N ALA A 140 -9.23 18.79 1.33
CA ALA A 140 -7.94 18.91 2.00
C ALA A 140 -8.11 18.85 3.52
N THR A 141 -7.12 18.33 4.22
CA THR A 141 -6.97 18.54 5.65
C THR A 141 -6.07 19.74 5.89
N HIS A 142 -6.57 20.74 6.60
CA HIS A 142 -5.81 21.93 7.00
C HIS A 142 -5.35 21.80 8.44
N MET A 143 -4.12 22.12 8.72
CA MET A 143 -3.53 22.10 10.05
C MET A 143 -2.62 23.32 10.24
N GLN A 144 -2.47 23.79 11.48
CA GLN A 144 -1.45 24.78 11.85
C GLN A 144 -0.34 24.08 12.62
N ILE A 145 0.89 24.17 12.14
CA ILE A 145 2.05 23.52 12.71
C ILE A 145 3.16 24.50 13.07
N CYS A 146 3.93 24.18 14.10
CA CYS A 146 5.17 24.85 14.46
C CYS A 146 6.30 23.81 14.63
N LEU A 147 7.54 24.23 14.39
CA LEU A 147 8.71 23.40 14.66
C LEU A 147 8.84 23.11 16.15
N LYS A 148 9.24 21.90 16.51
CA LYS A 148 9.73 21.57 17.86
C LYS A 148 11.20 21.99 17.99
N ASP A 149 11.68 22.15 19.23
CA ASP A 149 13.07 22.52 19.48
C ASP A 149 14.06 21.49 18.92
N GLU A 150 13.72 20.22 18.89
CA GLU A 150 14.51 19.13 18.31
C GLU A 150 14.78 19.27 16.79
N HIS A 151 13.97 20.06 16.06
CA HIS A 151 14.18 20.34 14.65
C HIS A 151 15.23 21.42 14.39
N ILE A 152 15.63 22.15 15.44
CA ILE A 152 16.56 23.30 15.34
C ILE A 152 17.97 22.82 15.65
N ARG A 153 18.84 22.92 14.64
CA ARG A 153 20.26 22.57 14.79
C ARG A 153 21.15 23.71 15.24
N LYS A 154 20.73 24.94 14.96
CA LYS A 154 21.48 26.15 15.27
C LYS A 154 20.68 27.02 16.23
N GLU A 155 21.28 27.48 17.30
CA GLU A 155 20.63 28.30 18.33
C GLU A 155 20.00 29.58 17.76
N GLU A 156 20.64 30.18 16.75
CA GLU A 156 20.13 31.37 16.04
C GLU A 156 18.75 31.17 15.38
N ASN A 157 18.40 29.91 15.06
CA ASN A 157 17.12 29.53 14.43
C ASN A 157 16.02 29.18 15.46
N LYS A 158 16.32 29.22 16.73
CA LYS A 158 15.36 28.90 17.80
C LYS A 158 14.07 29.74 17.75
N PRO A 159 14.12 31.06 17.38
CA PRO A 159 12.90 31.83 17.22
C PRO A 159 11.91 31.31 16.16
N LEU A 160 12.37 30.48 15.18
CA LEU A 160 11.50 29.88 14.17
C LEU A 160 10.47 28.90 14.76
N THR A 161 10.70 28.38 15.97
CA THR A 161 9.75 27.51 16.67
C THR A 161 8.49 28.23 17.13
N LEU A 162 8.47 29.56 17.07
CA LEU A 162 7.32 30.41 17.40
C LEU A 162 6.48 30.77 16.18
N ASP A 163 7.00 30.51 14.97
CA ASP A 163 6.29 30.80 13.74
C ASP A 163 5.42 29.60 13.34
N SER A 164 4.18 29.88 12.98
CA SER A 164 3.26 28.88 12.48
C SER A 164 3.33 28.74 10.96
N CYS A 165 3.06 27.55 10.49
CA CYS A 165 2.91 27.21 9.08
C CYS A 165 1.59 26.50 8.85
N GLU A 166 0.82 26.95 7.87
CA GLU A 166 -0.36 26.21 7.42
C GLU A 166 0.08 24.99 6.64
N LEU A 167 -0.33 23.80 7.08
CA LEU A 167 -0.13 22.57 6.36
C LEU A 167 -1.46 22.15 5.71
N GLN A 168 -1.41 21.88 4.41
CA GLN A 168 -2.53 21.35 3.63
C GLN A 168 -2.18 19.96 3.14
N ILE A 169 -3.01 18.95 3.47
CA ILE A 169 -2.84 17.58 3.01
C ILE A 169 -3.98 17.26 2.05
N THR A 170 -3.66 16.86 0.83
CA THR A 170 -4.63 16.58 -0.23
C THR A 170 -4.13 15.44 -1.13
N SER A 171 -4.99 14.79 -1.92
CA SER A 171 -4.54 13.90 -2.99
C SER A 171 -4.00 14.72 -4.18
N MET A 172 -3.18 14.10 -5.04
CA MET A 172 -2.70 14.77 -6.26
C MET A 172 -3.84 15.15 -7.19
N LEU A 173 -4.88 14.31 -7.32
CA LEU A 173 -6.02 14.60 -8.17
C LEU A 173 -6.87 15.74 -7.59
N SER A 174 -7.16 15.70 -6.28
CA SER A 174 -7.86 16.81 -5.62
C SER A 174 -7.06 18.09 -5.67
N HIS A 175 -5.71 18.04 -5.61
CA HIS A 175 -4.87 19.22 -5.77
C HIS A 175 -5.05 19.87 -7.15
N VAL A 176 -5.06 19.08 -8.22
CA VAL A 176 -5.26 19.61 -9.57
C VAL A 176 -6.59 20.39 -9.68
N TRP A 177 -7.66 19.79 -9.15
CA TRP A 177 -8.96 20.48 -9.14
C TRP A 177 -8.92 21.76 -8.32
N ASN A 178 -8.33 21.75 -7.12
CA ASN A 178 -8.24 22.90 -6.23
C ASN A 178 -7.51 24.08 -6.91
N GLU A 179 -6.43 23.82 -7.63
CA GLU A 179 -5.66 24.86 -8.33
C GLU A 179 -6.44 25.43 -9.53
N ILE A 180 -7.06 24.56 -10.34
CA ILE A 180 -7.82 25.00 -11.51
C ILE A 180 -9.06 25.79 -11.09
N GLU A 181 -9.80 25.32 -10.08
CA GLU A 181 -10.98 26.01 -9.56
C GLU A 181 -10.60 27.40 -9.00
N HIS A 182 -9.55 27.45 -8.20
CA HIS A 182 -9.04 28.69 -7.63
C HIS A 182 -8.61 29.67 -8.73
N ASP A 183 -7.81 29.23 -9.68
CA ASP A 183 -7.30 30.05 -10.76
C ASP A 183 -8.44 30.59 -11.66
N THR A 184 -9.39 29.74 -11.97
CA THR A 184 -10.54 30.11 -12.80
C THR A 184 -11.41 31.15 -12.09
N LYS A 185 -11.68 30.98 -10.80
CA LYS A 185 -12.46 31.95 -10.02
C LYS A 185 -11.74 33.30 -9.82
N TYR A 186 -10.42 33.28 -9.63
CA TYR A 186 -9.66 34.50 -9.33
C TYR A 186 -9.32 35.34 -10.57
N LYS A 187 -9.20 34.72 -11.76
CA LYS A 187 -8.81 35.39 -13.01
C LYS A 187 -9.98 35.99 -13.77
N THR A 188 -11.21 35.76 -13.35
CA THR A 188 -12.38 36.37 -14.01
C THR A 188 -12.45 37.84 -13.74
N LYS A 189 -12.25 38.67 -14.77
CA LYS A 189 -12.37 40.16 -14.72
C LYS A 189 -13.79 40.58 -14.31
N THR A 190 -14.79 39.77 -14.55
CA THR A 190 -16.20 40.06 -14.27
C THR A 190 -16.70 39.47 -12.92
N GLY A 191 -15.86 38.67 -12.22
CA GLY A 191 -16.24 38.00 -10.96
C GLY A 191 -17.30 36.90 -11.10
N GLN A 192 -17.77 36.61 -12.32
CA GLN A 192 -18.76 35.56 -12.58
C GLN A 192 -18.26 34.60 -13.63
N LEU A 193 -18.41 33.30 -13.37
CA LEU A 193 -18.08 32.23 -14.31
C LEU A 193 -19.23 31.99 -15.29
N SER A 194 -18.90 31.67 -16.54
CA SER A 194 -19.87 31.25 -17.54
C SER A 194 -20.49 29.88 -17.13
N LYS A 195 -21.61 29.50 -17.79
CA LYS A 195 -22.24 28.19 -17.57
C LYS A 195 -21.30 27.05 -17.99
N GLU A 196 -20.57 27.22 -19.06
CA GLU A 196 -19.61 26.27 -19.60
C GLU A 196 -18.43 26.05 -18.63
N GLU A 197 -17.87 27.12 -18.06
CA GLU A 197 -16.81 27.05 -17.03
C GLU A 197 -17.28 26.32 -15.77
N LYS A 198 -18.50 26.64 -15.29
CA LYS A 198 -19.10 25.96 -14.12
C LYS A 198 -19.27 24.46 -14.38
N LEU A 199 -19.79 24.09 -15.57
CA LEU A 199 -19.98 22.69 -15.95
C LEU A 199 -18.64 21.95 -16.05
N ALA A 200 -17.63 22.58 -16.64
CA ALA A 200 -16.30 22.01 -16.79
C ALA A 200 -15.63 21.77 -15.41
N ILE A 201 -15.72 22.73 -14.49
CA ILE A 201 -15.18 22.63 -13.12
C ILE A 201 -15.88 21.50 -12.35
N ASN A 202 -17.21 21.38 -12.45
CA ASN A 202 -17.97 20.32 -11.80
C ASN A 202 -17.61 18.94 -12.40
N SER A 203 -17.52 18.84 -13.71
CA SER A 203 -17.13 17.60 -14.40
C SER A 203 -15.71 17.18 -14.00
N LEU A 204 -14.77 18.12 -13.91
CA LEU A 204 -13.41 17.85 -13.43
C LEU A 204 -13.42 17.38 -11.97
N GLY A 205 -14.24 17.97 -11.12
CA GLY A 205 -14.40 17.57 -9.72
C GLY A 205 -14.88 16.12 -9.57
N LEU A 206 -15.89 15.73 -10.34
CA LEU A 206 -16.38 14.35 -10.39
C LEU A 206 -15.30 13.39 -10.92
N LEU A 207 -14.56 13.78 -11.96
CA LEU A 207 -13.47 12.98 -12.51
C LEU A 207 -12.35 12.75 -11.48
N THR A 208 -11.94 13.76 -10.74
CA THR A 208 -10.91 13.63 -9.71
C THR A 208 -11.36 12.73 -8.56
N GLN A 209 -12.61 12.82 -8.13
CA GLN A 209 -13.17 11.93 -7.11
C GLN A 209 -13.24 10.48 -7.59
N THR A 210 -13.70 10.27 -8.83
CA THR A 210 -13.73 8.95 -9.47
C THR A 210 -12.33 8.36 -9.59
N GLY A 211 -11.36 9.18 -10.02
CA GLY A 211 -9.96 8.81 -10.11
C GLY A 211 -9.37 8.35 -8.77
N ASP A 212 -9.58 9.11 -7.69
CA ASP A 212 -9.14 8.73 -6.34
C ASP A 212 -9.78 7.41 -5.89
N HIS A 213 -11.06 7.17 -6.21
CA HIS A 213 -11.74 5.91 -5.93
C HIS A 213 -11.14 4.73 -6.71
N ILE A 214 -10.86 4.92 -7.99
CA ILE A 214 -10.23 3.88 -8.85
C ILE A 214 -8.83 3.54 -8.33
N ILE A 215 -8.01 4.55 -7.99
CA ILE A 215 -6.68 4.34 -7.42
C ILE A 215 -6.76 3.52 -6.12
N ARG A 216 -7.70 3.87 -5.24
CA ARG A 216 -7.97 3.12 -4.00
C ARG A 216 -8.28 1.65 -4.28
N SER A 217 -9.19 1.39 -5.21
CA SER A 217 -9.61 0.03 -5.58
C SER A 217 -8.44 -0.78 -6.16
N LEU A 218 -7.62 -0.16 -7.01
CA LEU A 218 -6.43 -0.78 -7.60
C LEU A 218 -5.41 -1.19 -6.52
N LEU A 219 -5.12 -0.29 -5.56
CA LEU A 219 -4.18 -0.58 -4.47
C LEU A 219 -4.70 -1.67 -3.55
N SER A 220 -5.98 -1.66 -3.20
CA SER A 220 -6.60 -2.72 -2.41
C SER A 220 -6.50 -4.08 -3.11
N ALA A 221 -6.75 -4.14 -4.42
CA ALA A 221 -6.62 -5.37 -5.21
C ALA A 221 -5.15 -5.86 -5.24
N ARG A 222 -4.18 -4.95 -5.36
CA ARG A 222 -2.75 -5.27 -5.29
C ARG A 222 -2.37 -5.87 -3.93
N ASP A 223 -2.82 -5.27 -2.84
CA ASP A 223 -2.51 -5.73 -1.48
C ASP A 223 -3.10 -7.13 -1.21
N ILE A 224 -4.31 -7.40 -1.71
CA ILE A 224 -4.92 -8.76 -1.65
C ILE A 224 -4.08 -9.76 -2.44
N ARG A 225 -3.57 -9.38 -3.62
CA ARG A 225 -2.70 -10.26 -4.43
C ARG A 225 -1.39 -10.57 -3.71
N HIS A 226 -0.72 -9.55 -3.15
CA HIS A 226 0.53 -9.74 -2.41
C HIS A 226 0.33 -10.65 -1.18
N LYS A 227 -0.75 -10.45 -0.41
CA LYS A 227 -1.07 -11.36 0.70
C LYS A 227 -1.22 -12.80 0.24
N LYS A 228 -1.93 -13.05 -0.87
CA LYS A 228 -2.07 -14.40 -1.42
C LYS A 228 -0.73 -14.99 -1.90
N GLU A 229 0.17 -14.17 -2.47
CA GLU A 229 1.51 -14.58 -2.87
C GLU A 229 2.39 -14.91 -1.65
N ASP A 230 2.30 -14.13 -0.58
CA ASP A 230 3.04 -14.34 0.67
C ASP A 230 2.50 -15.58 1.43
N ASP A 231 1.17 -15.72 1.53
CA ASP A 231 0.54 -16.92 2.09
C ASP A 231 0.93 -18.20 1.29
N SER A 232 1.02 -18.09 -0.04
CA SER A 232 1.46 -19.19 -0.90
C SER A 232 2.92 -19.55 -0.68
N LYS A 233 3.81 -18.57 -0.47
CA LYS A 233 5.23 -18.81 -0.15
C LYS A 233 5.39 -19.45 1.21
N GLN A 234 4.63 -19.02 2.21
CA GLN A 234 4.68 -19.57 3.55
C GLN A 234 4.21 -21.04 3.57
N ILE A 235 3.15 -21.38 2.81
CA ILE A 235 2.70 -22.76 2.62
C ILE A 235 3.76 -23.63 1.92
N GLU A 236 4.59 -23.06 1.02
CA GLU A 236 5.67 -23.78 0.34
C GLU A 236 6.88 -24.10 1.25
N ASP A 237 7.07 -23.33 2.30
CA ASP A 237 8.17 -23.52 3.25
C ASP A 237 7.77 -24.37 4.47
N ASP A 238 6.46 -24.54 4.73
CA ASP A 238 5.98 -25.35 5.85
C ASP A 238 6.02 -26.85 5.53
N LEU A 239 6.42 -27.65 6.52
CA LEU A 239 6.36 -29.11 6.46
C LEU A 239 4.90 -29.60 6.38
N PHE A 240 4.64 -30.67 5.63
CA PHE A 240 3.35 -31.35 5.73
C PHE A 240 3.18 -31.96 7.12
N ILE A 241 2.19 -31.48 7.86
CA ILE A 241 1.90 -31.93 9.23
C ILE A 241 1.15 -33.27 9.21
N ASN A 242 0.36 -33.52 8.17
CA ASN A 242 -0.44 -34.76 8.05
C ASN A 242 -0.66 -35.15 6.60
N GLU A 243 -1.16 -36.40 6.44
CA GLU A 243 -1.41 -37.00 5.13
C GLU A 243 -2.51 -36.31 4.30
N ASN A 244 -3.44 -35.58 4.95
CA ASN A 244 -4.51 -34.89 4.24
C ASN A 244 -3.95 -33.63 3.55
N GLU A 245 -3.08 -32.89 4.21
CA GLU A 245 -2.39 -31.72 3.63
C GLU A 245 -1.56 -32.12 2.42
N LEU A 246 -0.81 -33.21 2.51
CA LEU A 246 -0.09 -33.78 1.38
C LEU A 246 -1.05 -34.14 0.23
N SER A 247 -2.17 -34.80 0.52
CA SER A 247 -3.17 -35.19 -0.48
C SER A 247 -3.75 -33.98 -1.20
N ASP A 248 -4.16 -32.94 -0.47
CA ASP A 248 -4.71 -31.70 -1.00
C ASP A 248 -3.70 -30.96 -1.86
N PHE A 249 -2.45 -30.90 -1.41
CA PHE A 249 -1.37 -30.31 -2.20
C PHE A 249 -1.15 -31.06 -3.52
N LEU A 250 -1.04 -32.39 -3.49
CA LEU A 250 -0.83 -33.21 -4.68
C LEU A 250 -2.01 -33.07 -5.66
N GLN A 251 -3.25 -33.04 -5.16
CA GLN A 251 -4.44 -32.81 -5.97
C GLN A 251 -4.42 -31.44 -6.66
N ASN A 252 -4.10 -30.39 -5.90
CA ASN A 252 -4.07 -29.02 -6.40
C ASN A 252 -2.92 -28.78 -7.39
N HIS A 253 -1.74 -29.37 -7.12
CA HIS A 253 -0.56 -29.11 -7.93
C HIS A 253 -0.47 -30.00 -9.17
N PHE A 254 -0.78 -31.29 -9.06
CA PHE A 254 -0.63 -32.26 -10.14
C PHE A 254 -1.96 -32.66 -10.81
N GLY A 255 -3.08 -32.57 -10.12
CA GLY A 255 -4.46 -32.85 -10.55
C GLY A 255 -4.62 -33.52 -11.92
N GLU A 256 -4.78 -32.71 -12.94
CA GLU A 256 -4.97 -33.14 -14.34
C GLU A 256 -3.67 -33.28 -15.13
N LYS A 257 -2.52 -32.91 -14.58
CA LYS A 257 -1.23 -32.86 -15.29
C LYS A 257 -0.58 -34.22 -15.52
N ILE A 258 -1.04 -35.27 -14.85
CA ILE A 258 -0.43 -36.62 -14.91
C ILE A 258 -1.21 -37.55 -15.86
N GLY A 259 -1.98 -37.02 -16.79
CA GLY A 259 -2.72 -37.80 -17.80
C GLY A 259 -4.22 -37.92 -17.53
N PRO A 260 -4.99 -38.52 -18.46
CA PRO A 260 -6.44 -38.38 -18.52
C PRO A 260 -7.21 -39.16 -17.41
N ALA A 261 -6.60 -40.16 -16.76
CA ALA A 261 -7.28 -40.90 -15.70
C ALA A 261 -7.05 -40.26 -14.34
N LYS A 262 -8.13 -40.11 -13.59
CA LYS A 262 -8.15 -39.50 -12.27
C LYS A 262 -7.33 -40.29 -11.24
N ILE A 263 -6.39 -39.63 -10.57
CA ILE A 263 -5.59 -40.22 -9.48
C ILE A 263 -6.31 -39.95 -8.16
N ASN A 264 -6.37 -40.98 -7.30
CA ASN A 264 -6.88 -40.84 -5.94
C ASN A 264 -5.69 -40.56 -4.99
N TYR A 265 -5.43 -39.31 -4.72
CA TYR A 265 -4.32 -38.86 -3.84
C TYR A 265 -4.54 -39.19 -2.36
N SER A 266 -5.77 -39.52 -1.93
CA SER A 266 -6.02 -39.98 -0.56
C SER A 266 -5.61 -41.46 -0.37
N GLN A 267 -5.27 -42.16 -1.45
CA GLN A 267 -4.88 -43.58 -1.37
C GLN A 267 -3.36 -43.73 -1.39
N GLY A 268 -2.79 -44.09 -0.27
CA GLY A 268 -1.34 -44.29 -0.10
C GLY A 268 -0.60 -43.03 0.34
N ASN A 269 -1.30 -41.91 0.58
CA ASN A 269 -0.72 -40.64 1.04
C ASN A 269 0.06 -40.79 2.36
N GLY A 270 -0.46 -41.47 3.36
CA GLY A 270 0.28 -41.71 4.62
C GLY A 270 1.56 -42.53 4.45
N SER A 271 1.58 -43.49 3.49
CA SER A 271 2.83 -44.19 3.16
C SER A 271 3.82 -43.31 2.41
N LEU A 272 3.32 -42.46 1.52
CA LEU A 272 4.14 -41.53 0.79
C LEU A 272 4.74 -40.47 1.73
N LEU A 273 3.94 -39.90 2.64
CA LEU A 273 4.42 -38.92 3.61
C LEU A 273 5.60 -39.44 4.42
N LYS A 274 5.47 -40.68 4.96
CA LYS A 274 6.55 -41.34 5.71
C LYS A 274 7.82 -41.59 4.88
N VAL A 275 7.67 -41.84 3.59
CA VAL A 275 8.80 -41.98 2.67
C VAL A 275 9.47 -40.61 2.44
N LEU A 276 8.67 -39.56 2.24
CA LEU A 276 9.18 -38.22 2.03
C LEU A 276 9.88 -37.66 3.29
N GLU A 277 9.29 -37.89 4.49
CA GLU A 277 9.91 -37.58 5.78
C GLU A 277 11.27 -38.25 5.96
N ALA A 278 11.38 -39.52 5.57
CA ALA A 278 12.62 -40.30 5.72
C ALA A 278 13.78 -39.82 4.83
N ILE A 279 13.51 -38.94 3.86
CA ILE A 279 14.50 -38.40 2.92
C ILE A 279 14.55 -36.86 2.94
N ASP A 280 13.90 -36.24 3.92
CA ASP A 280 13.79 -34.77 4.08
C ASP A 280 13.18 -34.05 2.84
N TRP A 281 12.18 -34.70 2.19
CA TRP A 281 11.44 -34.13 1.05
C TRP A 281 9.97 -33.88 1.39
N ASN A 282 9.67 -33.57 2.61
CA ASN A 282 8.31 -33.37 3.10
C ASN A 282 7.83 -31.92 3.11
N HIS A 283 8.47 -31.04 2.30
CA HIS A 283 7.98 -29.70 2.01
C HIS A 283 7.35 -29.62 0.61
N PRO A 284 6.35 -28.76 0.38
CA PRO A 284 5.78 -28.50 -0.95
C PRO A 284 6.83 -28.16 -2.02
N LYS A 285 7.85 -27.38 -1.67
CA LYS A 285 8.95 -27.02 -2.57
C LYS A 285 9.76 -28.21 -3.07
N ASP A 286 10.00 -29.20 -2.19
CA ASP A 286 10.78 -30.38 -2.57
C ASP A 286 10.01 -31.23 -3.57
N ILE A 287 8.71 -31.38 -3.35
CA ILE A 287 7.83 -32.12 -4.27
C ILE A 287 7.80 -31.43 -5.64
N LYS A 288 7.65 -30.11 -5.69
CA LYS A 288 7.66 -29.33 -6.95
C LYS A 288 9.01 -29.44 -7.67
N THR A 289 10.10 -29.45 -6.92
CA THR A 289 11.46 -29.48 -7.47
C THR A 289 11.80 -30.85 -8.06
N HIS A 290 11.45 -31.93 -7.36
CA HIS A 290 11.88 -33.27 -7.71
C HIS A 290 10.89 -34.03 -8.57
N PHE A 291 9.58 -33.80 -8.44
CA PHE A 291 8.55 -34.49 -9.19
C PHE A 291 7.99 -33.63 -10.33
N SER A 292 8.56 -33.74 -11.52
CA SER A 292 7.96 -33.11 -12.71
C SER A 292 6.80 -33.94 -13.28
N PRO A 293 5.81 -33.31 -13.96
CA PRO A 293 4.74 -34.04 -14.64
C PRO A 293 5.25 -35.11 -15.60
N LYS A 294 6.37 -34.89 -16.28
CA LYS A 294 6.99 -35.84 -17.19
C LYS A 294 7.47 -37.10 -16.47
N ILE A 295 8.16 -36.96 -15.33
CA ILE A 295 8.62 -38.07 -14.49
C ILE A 295 7.42 -38.85 -13.96
N LEU A 296 6.33 -38.19 -13.54
CA LEU A 296 5.14 -38.85 -13.00
C LEU A 296 4.35 -39.62 -14.08
N ILE A 297 4.32 -39.11 -15.33
CA ILE A 297 3.74 -39.84 -16.47
C ILE A 297 4.56 -41.11 -16.76
N ASP A 298 5.88 -41.01 -16.75
CA ASP A 298 6.79 -42.17 -16.94
C ASP A 298 6.64 -43.19 -15.80
N ALA A 299 6.59 -42.74 -14.55
CA ALA A 299 6.35 -43.58 -13.38
C ALA A 299 5.00 -44.29 -13.47
N ARG A 300 3.95 -43.61 -13.96
CA ARG A 300 2.64 -44.25 -14.18
C ARG A 300 2.66 -45.32 -15.24
N ALA A 301 3.34 -45.07 -16.36
CA ALA A 301 3.51 -46.08 -17.41
C ALA A 301 4.27 -47.29 -16.89
N ARG A 302 5.31 -47.12 -16.08
CA ARG A 302 6.08 -48.19 -15.44
C ARG A 302 5.25 -48.92 -14.39
N THR A 303 4.47 -48.24 -13.58
CA THR A 303 3.50 -48.81 -12.63
C THR A 303 2.52 -49.77 -13.33
N ASN A 304 1.98 -49.38 -14.49
CA ASN A 304 1.09 -50.20 -15.29
C ASN A 304 1.76 -51.48 -15.82
N ARG A 305 3.04 -51.38 -16.25
CA ARG A 305 3.83 -52.56 -16.68
C ARG A 305 4.05 -53.55 -15.55
N ILE A 306 4.48 -53.06 -14.37
CA ILE A 306 4.68 -53.88 -13.17
C ILE A 306 3.38 -54.55 -12.75
N LYS A 307 2.24 -53.85 -12.74
CA LYS A 307 0.92 -54.42 -12.43
C LYS A 307 0.53 -55.55 -13.39
N SER A 308 0.82 -55.37 -14.68
CA SER A 308 0.55 -56.34 -15.72
C SER A 308 1.43 -57.58 -15.57
N ALA A 309 2.71 -57.44 -15.19
CA ALA A 309 3.61 -58.55 -14.89
C ALA A 309 3.16 -59.33 -13.67
N GLN A 310 2.82 -58.66 -12.57
CA GLN A 310 2.31 -59.29 -11.34
C GLN A 310 1.02 -60.10 -11.57
N LYS A 311 0.12 -59.62 -12.47
CA LYS A 311 -1.05 -60.40 -12.86
C LYS A 311 -0.74 -61.69 -13.64
N ARG A 312 0.27 -61.63 -14.54
CA ARG A 312 0.72 -62.81 -15.31
C ARG A 312 1.35 -63.86 -14.43
N GLU A 313 2.02 -63.48 -13.34
CA GLU A 313 2.61 -64.37 -12.33
C GLU A 313 1.58 -65.00 -11.38
N GLY A 314 0.27 -64.86 -11.64
CA GLY A 314 -0.79 -65.43 -10.84
C GLY A 314 -1.12 -64.71 -9.53
N ARG A 315 -0.61 -63.50 -9.36
CA ARG A 315 -0.96 -62.65 -8.21
C ARG A 315 -2.33 -62.01 -8.45
N ILE A 316 -3.36 -62.58 -7.81
CA ILE A 316 -4.77 -62.17 -7.96
C ILE A 316 -4.99 -60.72 -7.53
N LYS A 317 -4.26 -60.23 -6.53
CA LYS A 317 -4.29 -58.83 -6.08
C LYS A 317 -2.92 -58.22 -6.27
N SER A 318 -2.81 -57.30 -7.24
CA SER A 318 -1.59 -56.52 -7.41
C SER A 318 -1.32 -55.66 -6.17
N LEU A 319 -0.08 -55.67 -5.68
CA LEU A 319 0.36 -54.87 -4.55
C LEU A 319 0.55 -53.40 -4.94
N ILE A 320 0.80 -53.09 -6.22
CA ILE A 320 0.98 -51.76 -6.74
C ILE A 320 -0.32 -51.20 -7.28
N ARG A 321 -0.62 -49.96 -6.96
CA ARG A 321 -1.84 -49.24 -7.37
C ARG A 321 -1.50 -48.16 -8.40
N THR A 322 -2.14 -48.22 -9.55
CA THR A 322 -1.85 -47.37 -10.71
C THR A 322 -2.47 -45.98 -10.62
N ASP A 323 -3.49 -45.81 -9.77
CA ASP A 323 -4.28 -44.59 -9.65
C ASP A 323 -4.25 -44.06 -8.20
N SER A 324 -3.06 -44.04 -7.59
CA SER A 324 -2.83 -43.65 -6.20
C SER A 324 -1.45 -42.98 -6.03
N CYS A 325 -1.10 -42.60 -4.82
CA CYS A 325 0.21 -42.09 -4.47
C CYS A 325 1.38 -43.05 -4.71
N ASP A 326 1.13 -44.31 -5.05
CA ASP A 326 2.18 -45.28 -5.43
C ASP A 326 3.01 -44.79 -6.65
N ILE A 327 2.42 -43.94 -7.50
CA ILE A 327 3.10 -43.35 -8.65
C ILE A 327 4.29 -42.51 -8.20
N PHE A 328 4.16 -41.73 -7.13
CA PHE A 328 5.25 -40.89 -6.60
C PHE A 328 6.38 -41.73 -6.04
N PHE A 329 6.05 -42.89 -5.46
CA PHE A 329 7.05 -43.81 -5.00
C PHE A 329 7.86 -44.44 -6.17
N VAL A 330 7.18 -44.82 -7.25
CA VAL A 330 7.84 -45.29 -8.47
C VAL A 330 8.65 -44.16 -9.13
N ALA A 331 8.14 -42.93 -9.11
CA ALA A 331 8.86 -41.77 -9.58
C ALA A 331 10.16 -41.53 -8.75
N LEU A 332 10.11 -41.66 -7.43
CA LEU A 332 11.28 -41.58 -6.56
C LEU A 332 12.32 -42.65 -6.94
N CYS A 333 11.91 -43.87 -7.23
CA CYS A 333 12.82 -44.91 -7.71
C CYS A 333 13.47 -44.58 -9.08
N ILE A 334 12.78 -43.81 -9.93
CA ILE A 334 13.32 -43.35 -11.22
C ILE A 334 14.32 -42.22 -11.00
N ILE A 335 14.04 -41.32 -10.05
CA ILE A 335 14.88 -40.18 -9.75
C ILE A 335 16.16 -40.59 -9.04
N ASP A 336 16.03 -41.41 -7.98
CA ASP A 336 17.14 -41.83 -7.12
C ASP A 336 16.77 -43.13 -6.43
N PHE A 337 17.25 -44.27 -7.00
CA PHE A 337 16.94 -45.61 -6.52
C PHE A 337 17.52 -45.89 -5.14
N ASP A 338 18.73 -45.42 -4.86
CA ASP A 338 19.41 -45.60 -3.57
C ASP A 338 18.68 -44.84 -2.46
N LYS A 339 18.22 -43.65 -2.75
CA LYS A 339 17.42 -42.82 -1.84
C LYS A 339 16.06 -43.46 -1.55
N ALA A 340 15.41 -44.04 -2.58
CA ALA A 340 14.17 -44.78 -2.42
C ALA A 340 14.37 -46.04 -1.53
N LYS A 341 15.48 -46.75 -1.71
CA LYS A 341 15.86 -47.91 -0.90
C LYS A 341 16.10 -47.55 0.56
N MET A 342 16.77 -46.43 0.81
CA MET A 342 17.01 -45.91 2.16
C MET A 342 15.71 -45.50 2.85
N ALA A 343 14.83 -44.76 2.14
CA ALA A 343 13.53 -44.32 2.64
C ALA A 343 12.64 -45.48 3.08
N ILE A 344 12.65 -46.59 2.32
CA ILE A 344 11.87 -47.78 2.67
C ILE A 344 12.40 -48.48 3.92
N LYS A 345 13.72 -48.58 4.04
CA LYS A 345 14.37 -49.21 5.20
C LYS A 345 13.98 -48.51 6.50
N ASN A 346 13.76 -47.24 6.43
CA ASN A 346 13.41 -46.37 7.57
C ASN A 346 11.90 -46.20 7.77
N SER A 347 11.04 -46.60 6.78
CA SER A 347 9.59 -46.42 6.86
C SER A 347 8.89 -47.60 7.55
N GLN A 348 7.74 -47.36 8.20
CA GLN A 348 6.91 -48.42 8.81
C GLN A 348 6.19 -49.31 7.79
N SER A 349 6.15 -48.92 6.51
CA SER A 349 5.46 -49.66 5.42
C SER A 349 6.39 -50.63 4.69
N LYS A 350 7.38 -51.21 5.38
CA LYS A 350 8.49 -51.99 4.82
C LYS A 350 8.08 -53.10 3.86
N HIS A 351 7.05 -53.88 4.18
CA HIS A 351 6.72 -55.07 3.41
C HIS A 351 6.18 -54.77 2.01
N ARG A 352 5.18 -53.88 1.91
CA ARG A 352 4.55 -53.51 0.63
C ARG A 352 5.52 -52.74 -0.28
N LEU A 353 6.21 -51.76 0.25
CA LEU A 353 7.14 -50.93 -0.49
C LEU A 353 8.40 -51.71 -0.93
N SER A 354 8.90 -52.63 -0.12
CA SER A 354 10.03 -53.50 -0.51
C SER A 354 9.69 -54.46 -1.66
N VAL A 355 8.45 -54.96 -1.73
CA VAL A 355 7.98 -55.75 -2.88
C VAL A 355 7.88 -54.90 -4.15
N ILE A 356 7.44 -53.65 -4.05
CA ILE A 356 7.39 -52.74 -5.18
C ILE A 356 8.83 -52.39 -5.64
N LEU A 357 9.74 -52.12 -4.71
CA LEU A 357 11.15 -51.85 -5.01
C LEU A 357 11.80 -53.02 -5.78
N LYS A 358 11.62 -54.26 -5.29
CA LYS A 358 12.13 -55.48 -5.96
C LYS A 358 11.57 -55.63 -7.37
N ALA A 359 10.28 -55.39 -7.56
CA ALA A 359 9.63 -55.47 -8.88
C ALA A 359 10.12 -54.35 -9.85
N ILE A 360 10.65 -53.24 -9.33
CA ILE A 360 11.28 -52.19 -10.12
C ILE A 360 12.72 -52.58 -10.49
N ASP A 361 13.46 -53.16 -9.56
CA ASP A 361 14.83 -53.62 -9.75
C ASP A 361 14.93 -54.74 -10.82
N ASP A 362 13.93 -55.62 -10.84
CA ASP A 362 13.81 -56.74 -11.79
C ASP A 362 13.23 -56.34 -13.17
N SER A 363 12.82 -55.06 -13.38
CA SER A 363 12.16 -54.55 -14.61
C SER A 363 13.00 -53.57 -15.41
#